data_05a814fdd8a17ebdbae93b53682a53e8
#
_entry.id   05a814fdd8a17ebdbae93b53682a53e8
#
_cell.length_a   1.000
_cell.length_b   1.000
_cell.length_c   1.000
_cell.angle_alpha   90.00
_cell.angle_beta   90.00
_cell.angle_gamma   90.00
#
_symmetry.space_group_name_H-M   'P 1'
#
loop_
_entity.id
_entity.type
_entity.pdbx_description
1 polymer ?
#
loop_
_entity_poly.entity_id
_entity_poly.type
_entity_poly.pdbx_seq_one_letter_code
_entity_poly.pdbx_strand_id
1 'polypeptide(L)'
;MEDILGGINYPDIPTIYGPVTELIFLLSYWLFPADIFGLQLLSALFDLGVIGVLWRVAPRWGAVLYAWSPLIIKEFSLTAHPDIYAVFFLGVSFLCLKKNYQVACMVFLAIAVCTKVFAILLVPLFAIRCRWFTWPIFVVVVGAIYAPFYYLNNADLYGLFAFAQNWQFNGSIVVLLNQIFDIHTTKIITALLFCCLYAVYWFYFVLGKKADIRGDWVFAVFFLLAPVVNAWYLVWLLFFAAIYPSLWAWFASFMILLSYVNGFNILDGTLELYEQPHWARWLEYGSVIAVWVIEVIVIRTSSELRAQKKAPSL
;
A
#
# COMPACT_ATOMS: atom_id res chain seq x y z
N MET A 1 -21.39 -19.86 -14.14
CA MET A 1 -21.28 -18.38 -14.18
C MET A 1 -22.30 -17.72 -13.27
N GLU A 2 -23.57 -18.16 -13.26
CA GLU A 2 -24.60 -17.65 -12.33
C GLU A 2 -24.24 -17.82 -10.86
N ASP A 3 -23.64 -18.95 -10.47
CA ASP A 3 -23.19 -19.22 -9.09
C ASP A 3 -22.08 -18.24 -8.63
N ILE A 4 -21.20 -17.82 -9.56
CA ILE A 4 -20.15 -16.85 -9.24
C ILE A 4 -20.72 -15.44 -9.09
N LEU A 5 -21.64 -15.07 -9.98
CA LEU A 5 -22.32 -13.76 -9.92
C LEU A 5 -23.19 -13.64 -8.66
N GLY A 6 -23.84 -14.73 -8.24
CA GLY A 6 -24.63 -14.78 -7.02
C GLY A 6 -23.82 -14.67 -5.73
N GLY A 7 -22.49 -14.92 -5.79
CA GLY A 7 -21.58 -14.78 -4.64
C GLY A 7 -20.84 -13.43 -4.57
N ILE A 8 -21.09 -12.48 -5.51
CA ILE A 8 -20.45 -11.18 -5.50
C ILE A 8 -21.05 -10.29 -4.41
N ASN A 9 -20.22 -9.83 -3.50
CA ASN A 9 -20.61 -8.80 -2.54
C ASN A 9 -20.81 -7.46 -3.27
N TYR A 10 -21.96 -6.81 -3.07
CA TYR A 10 -22.28 -5.51 -3.67
C TYR A 10 -22.23 -5.49 -5.21
N PRO A 11 -23.03 -6.35 -5.90
CA PRO A 11 -22.96 -6.50 -7.36
C PRO A 11 -23.29 -5.21 -8.14
N ASP A 12 -24.00 -4.26 -7.51
CA ASP A 12 -24.36 -2.97 -8.11
C ASP A 12 -23.28 -1.89 -7.97
N ILE A 13 -22.19 -2.17 -7.25
CA ILE A 13 -21.09 -1.24 -7.08
C ILE A 13 -19.95 -1.66 -7.99
N PRO A 14 -19.54 -0.80 -8.95
CA PRO A 14 -18.38 -1.08 -9.79
C PRO A 14 -17.11 -1.28 -8.97
N THR A 15 -16.15 -1.99 -9.56
CA THR A 15 -14.85 -2.24 -8.93
C THR A 15 -14.13 -0.95 -8.54
N ILE A 16 -13.32 -1.03 -7.49
CA ILE A 16 -12.44 0.06 -7.04
C ILE A 16 -11.04 -0.02 -7.65
N TYR A 17 -10.79 -1.05 -8.43
CA TYR A 17 -9.48 -1.28 -9.04
C TYR A 17 -9.35 -0.54 -10.36
N GLY A 18 -8.12 -0.12 -10.67
CA GLY A 18 -7.85 0.61 -11.90
C GLY A 18 -7.82 -0.29 -13.15
N PRO A 19 -7.84 0.33 -14.33
CA PRO A 19 -7.94 -0.35 -15.63
C PRO A 19 -6.91 -1.46 -15.85
N VAL A 20 -5.68 -1.31 -15.33
CA VAL A 20 -4.63 -2.33 -15.48
C VAL A 20 -4.96 -3.58 -14.68
N THR A 21 -5.56 -3.44 -13.51
CA THR A 21 -6.03 -4.59 -12.72
C THR A 21 -7.14 -5.34 -13.45
N GLU A 22 -8.08 -4.63 -14.05
CA GLU A 22 -9.16 -5.22 -14.84
C GLU A 22 -8.63 -6.00 -16.05
N LEU A 23 -7.59 -5.48 -16.72
CA LEU A 23 -6.91 -6.22 -17.80
C LEU A 23 -6.21 -7.49 -17.30
N ILE A 24 -5.65 -7.47 -16.09
CA ILE A 24 -5.03 -8.66 -15.47
C ILE A 24 -6.13 -9.68 -15.09
N PHE A 25 -7.28 -9.23 -14.59
CA PHE A 25 -8.42 -10.10 -14.33
C PHE A 25 -8.95 -10.74 -15.61
N LEU A 26 -9.07 -9.96 -16.68
CA LEU A 26 -9.44 -10.46 -18.00
C LEU A 26 -8.45 -11.50 -18.52
N LEU A 27 -7.16 -11.26 -18.39
CA LEU A 27 -6.10 -12.22 -18.75
C LEU A 27 -6.24 -13.51 -17.94
N SER A 28 -6.48 -13.42 -16.62
CA SER A 28 -6.72 -14.58 -15.76
C SER A 28 -7.91 -15.39 -16.26
N TYR A 29 -9.01 -14.72 -16.57
CA TYR A 29 -10.21 -15.37 -17.08
C TYR A 29 -9.99 -16.07 -18.44
N TRP A 30 -9.22 -15.48 -19.34
CA TRP A 30 -8.89 -16.12 -20.63
C TRP A 30 -8.02 -17.37 -20.48
N LEU A 31 -7.11 -17.36 -19.50
CA LEU A 31 -6.21 -18.51 -19.27
C LEU A 31 -6.90 -19.61 -18.47
N PHE A 32 -7.71 -19.24 -17.47
CA PHE A 32 -8.39 -20.15 -16.54
C PHE A 32 -9.82 -19.65 -16.28
N PRO A 33 -10.76 -19.92 -17.21
CA PRO A 33 -12.11 -19.40 -17.10
C PRO A 33 -12.80 -19.83 -15.80
N ALA A 34 -13.27 -18.87 -15.00
CA ALA A 34 -14.00 -19.07 -13.76
C ALA A 34 -13.24 -19.90 -12.69
N ASP A 35 -11.90 -19.88 -12.74
CA ASP A 35 -11.04 -20.53 -11.76
C ASP A 35 -10.15 -19.52 -11.06
N ILE A 36 -10.15 -19.51 -9.73
CA ILE A 36 -9.32 -18.65 -8.88
C ILE A 36 -7.82 -18.93 -9.08
N PHE A 37 -7.47 -20.14 -9.52
CA PHE A 37 -6.09 -20.52 -9.78
C PHE A 37 -5.37 -19.57 -10.74
N GLY A 38 -6.09 -19.04 -11.74
CA GLY A 38 -5.53 -18.06 -12.67
C GLY A 38 -5.05 -16.78 -11.96
N LEU A 39 -5.87 -16.26 -11.04
CA LEU A 39 -5.51 -15.09 -10.25
C LEU A 39 -4.36 -15.40 -9.27
N GLN A 40 -4.39 -16.55 -8.62
CA GLN A 40 -3.33 -16.99 -7.71
C GLN A 40 -1.99 -17.12 -8.45
N LEU A 41 -2.00 -17.75 -9.62
CA LEU A 41 -0.80 -17.89 -10.45
C LEU A 41 -0.24 -16.52 -10.88
N LEU A 42 -1.08 -15.64 -11.41
CA LEU A 42 -0.64 -14.30 -11.80
C LEU A 42 -0.12 -13.52 -10.60
N SER A 43 -0.80 -13.53 -9.47
CA SER A 43 -0.35 -12.87 -8.25
C SER A 43 1.00 -13.40 -7.78
N ALA A 44 1.20 -14.72 -7.79
CA ALA A 44 2.50 -15.32 -7.45
C ALA A 44 3.61 -14.92 -8.43
N LEU A 45 3.32 -14.84 -9.74
CA LEU A 45 4.30 -14.39 -10.74
C LEU A 45 4.67 -12.91 -10.54
N PHE A 46 3.71 -12.04 -10.25
CA PHE A 46 3.98 -10.65 -9.93
C PHE A 46 4.76 -10.50 -8.62
N ASP A 47 4.46 -11.30 -7.60
CA ASP A 47 5.20 -11.33 -6.34
C ASP A 47 6.66 -11.78 -6.54
N LEU A 48 6.90 -12.81 -7.33
CA LEU A 48 8.25 -13.20 -7.76
C LEU A 48 8.96 -12.04 -8.50
N GLY A 49 8.21 -11.28 -9.30
CA GLY A 49 8.71 -10.05 -9.92
C GLY A 49 9.12 -8.99 -8.90
N VAL A 50 8.32 -8.78 -7.84
CA VAL A 50 8.66 -7.87 -6.72
C VAL A 50 9.92 -8.34 -6.01
N ILE A 51 10.04 -9.64 -5.71
CA ILE A 51 11.24 -10.23 -5.11
C ILE A 51 12.47 -9.98 -6.02
N GLY A 52 12.31 -10.18 -7.34
CA GLY A 52 13.37 -9.91 -8.34
C GLY A 52 13.80 -8.43 -8.38
N VAL A 53 12.86 -7.49 -8.20
CA VAL A 53 13.18 -6.06 -8.06
C VAL A 53 13.90 -5.80 -6.74
N LEU A 54 13.36 -6.28 -5.62
CA LEU A 54 13.97 -6.12 -4.30
C LEU A 54 15.38 -6.67 -4.25
N TRP A 55 15.65 -7.80 -4.92
CA TRP A 55 17.00 -8.38 -5.04
C TRP A 55 18.03 -7.42 -5.69
N ARG A 56 17.55 -6.42 -6.46
CA ARG A 56 18.38 -5.42 -7.16
C ARG A 56 18.50 -4.09 -6.42
N VAL A 57 17.52 -3.75 -5.58
CA VAL A 57 17.43 -2.42 -4.95
C VAL A 57 17.53 -2.44 -3.43
N ALA A 58 17.30 -3.59 -2.80
CA ALA A 58 17.35 -3.78 -1.36
C ALA A 58 18.59 -4.57 -0.91
N PRO A 59 18.97 -4.50 0.37
CA PRO A 59 19.92 -5.45 0.95
C PRO A 59 19.32 -6.86 0.88
N ARG A 60 20.18 -7.89 0.71
CA ARG A 60 19.74 -9.28 0.53
C ARG A 60 18.80 -9.78 1.61
N TRP A 61 19.08 -9.44 2.87
CA TRP A 61 18.22 -9.82 4.00
C TRP A 61 16.80 -9.23 3.88
N GLY A 62 16.67 -7.98 3.35
CA GLY A 62 15.36 -7.35 3.14
C GLY A 62 14.53 -8.07 2.08
N ALA A 63 15.16 -8.46 0.96
CA ALA A 63 14.51 -9.27 -0.07
C ALA A 63 14.10 -10.66 0.46
N VAL A 64 14.92 -11.29 1.30
CA VAL A 64 14.61 -12.57 1.95
C VAL A 64 13.47 -12.42 2.93
N LEU A 65 13.48 -11.40 3.80
CA LEU A 65 12.38 -11.14 4.75
C LEU A 65 11.06 -10.93 4.02
N TYR A 66 11.07 -10.19 2.90
CA TYR A 66 9.88 -9.99 2.08
C TYR A 66 9.39 -11.33 1.51
N ALA A 67 10.26 -12.10 0.86
CA ALA A 67 9.92 -13.37 0.22
C ALA A 67 9.37 -14.42 1.21
N TRP A 68 9.80 -14.39 2.47
CA TRP A 68 9.36 -15.30 3.52
C TRP A 68 8.32 -14.71 4.46
N SER A 69 7.79 -13.53 4.16
CA SER A 69 6.73 -12.91 4.96
C SER A 69 5.44 -13.73 4.90
N PRO A 70 4.93 -14.25 6.02
CA PRO A 70 3.67 -14.99 6.04
C PRO A 70 2.50 -14.17 5.49
N LEU A 71 2.48 -12.86 5.75
CA LEU A 71 1.48 -11.95 5.22
C LEU A 71 1.50 -11.92 3.69
N ILE A 72 2.69 -11.75 3.09
CA ILE A 72 2.85 -11.68 1.63
C ILE A 72 2.38 -12.98 0.98
N ILE A 73 2.84 -14.13 1.50
CA ILE A 73 2.47 -15.45 0.96
C ILE A 73 0.95 -15.64 1.06
N LYS A 74 0.36 -15.35 2.22
CA LYS A 74 -1.08 -15.51 2.44
C LYS A 74 -1.91 -14.59 1.54
N GLU A 75 -1.57 -13.29 1.49
CA GLU A 75 -2.41 -12.31 0.80
C GLU A 75 -2.29 -12.38 -0.73
N PHE A 76 -1.15 -12.78 -1.27
CA PHE A 76 -0.95 -12.75 -2.72
C PHE A 76 -0.92 -14.12 -3.37
N SER A 77 -0.28 -15.11 -2.76
CA SER A 77 -0.27 -16.46 -3.33
C SER A 77 -1.53 -17.25 -3.02
N LEU A 78 -2.18 -17.06 -1.86
CA LEU A 78 -3.38 -17.82 -1.48
C LEU A 78 -4.68 -17.08 -1.78
N THR A 79 -4.79 -15.79 -1.41
CA THR A 79 -6.03 -15.02 -1.57
C THR A 79 -6.03 -14.11 -2.80
N ALA A 80 -4.92 -14.03 -3.55
CA ALA A 80 -4.77 -13.34 -4.83
C ALA A 80 -5.18 -11.86 -4.82
N HIS A 81 -4.89 -11.13 -3.72
CA HIS A 81 -5.19 -9.69 -3.67
C HIS A 81 -4.39 -8.91 -4.71
N PRO A 82 -5.03 -8.00 -5.48
CA PRO A 82 -4.43 -7.37 -6.65
C PRO A 82 -3.42 -6.25 -6.36
N ASP A 83 -3.25 -5.85 -5.10
CA ASP A 83 -2.28 -4.82 -4.71
C ASP A 83 -0.85 -5.16 -5.15
N ILE A 84 -0.52 -6.46 -5.25
CA ILE A 84 0.79 -6.94 -5.69
C ILE A 84 1.14 -6.49 -7.11
N TYR A 85 0.16 -6.38 -8.00
CA TYR A 85 0.38 -5.92 -9.37
C TYR A 85 0.87 -4.48 -9.38
N ALA A 86 0.24 -3.62 -8.60
CA ALA A 86 0.63 -2.21 -8.50
C ALA A 86 1.99 -2.05 -7.82
N VAL A 87 2.28 -2.83 -6.78
CA VAL A 87 3.57 -2.81 -6.09
C VAL A 87 4.70 -3.30 -7.00
N PHE A 88 4.43 -4.27 -7.88
CA PHE A 88 5.40 -4.69 -8.89
C PHE A 88 5.76 -3.53 -9.85
N PHE A 89 4.76 -2.87 -10.44
CA PHE A 89 5.02 -1.74 -11.35
C PHE A 89 5.68 -0.56 -10.63
N LEU A 90 5.29 -0.27 -9.39
CA LEU A 90 5.97 0.70 -8.54
C LEU A 90 7.43 0.31 -8.30
N GLY A 91 7.70 -0.95 -8.02
CA GLY A 91 9.04 -1.50 -7.83
C GLY A 91 9.91 -1.35 -9.08
N VAL A 92 9.36 -1.66 -10.26
CA VAL A 92 10.05 -1.45 -11.54
C VAL A 92 10.33 0.04 -11.76
N SER A 93 9.36 0.92 -11.47
CA SER A 93 9.55 2.37 -11.51
C SER A 93 10.69 2.82 -10.60
N PHE A 94 10.73 2.31 -9.36
CA PHE A 94 11.79 2.60 -8.40
C PHE A 94 13.18 2.12 -8.89
N LEU A 95 13.25 0.91 -9.46
CA LEU A 95 14.48 0.39 -10.08
C LEU A 95 14.93 1.28 -11.25
N CYS A 96 14.00 1.72 -12.10
CA CYS A 96 14.28 2.66 -13.19
C CYS A 96 14.80 4.00 -12.67
N LEU A 97 14.21 4.52 -11.60
CA LEU A 97 14.68 5.74 -10.94
C LEU A 97 16.11 5.58 -10.43
N LYS A 98 16.43 4.49 -9.73
CA LYS A 98 17.79 4.19 -9.24
C LYS A 98 18.81 4.04 -10.37
N LYS A 99 18.39 3.59 -11.55
CA LYS A 99 19.22 3.48 -12.76
C LYS A 99 19.22 4.73 -13.65
N ASN A 100 18.53 5.80 -13.23
CA ASN A 100 18.36 7.04 -13.98
C ASN A 100 17.60 6.89 -15.33
N TYR A 101 16.80 5.85 -15.48
CA TYR A 101 15.90 5.66 -16.64
C TYR A 101 14.59 6.43 -16.42
N GLN A 102 14.64 7.75 -16.50
CA GLN A 102 13.58 8.63 -16.03
C GLN A 102 12.26 8.49 -16.81
N VAL A 103 12.31 8.27 -18.13
CA VAL A 103 11.12 8.02 -18.96
C VAL A 103 10.44 6.72 -18.52
N ALA A 104 11.18 5.62 -18.43
CA ALA A 104 10.65 4.34 -17.98
C ALA A 104 10.11 4.42 -16.55
N CYS A 105 10.77 5.20 -15.67
CA CYS A 105 10.28 5.47 -14.32
C CYS A 105 8.88 6.08 -14.35
N MET A 106 8.64 7.12 -15.17
CA MET A 106 7.32 7.76 -15.26
C MET A 106 6.26 6.85 -15.90
N VAL A 107 6.64 6.05 -16.90
CA VAL A 107 5.72 5.07 -17.53
C VAL A 107 5.28 4.02 -16.50
N PHE A 108 6.21 3.37 -15.81
CA PHE A 108 5.86 2.33 -14.83
C PHE A 108 5.15 2.89 -13.59
N LEU A 109 5.44 4.14 -13.19
CA LEU A 109 4.71 4.82 -12.13
C LEU A 109 3.25 5.08 -12.55
N ALA A 110 3.03 5.50 -13.80
CA ALA A 110 1.69 5.69 -14.36
C ALA A 110 0.91 4.36 -14.39
N ILE A 111 1.55 3.28 -14.83
CA ILE A 111 0.95 1.94 -14.82
C ILE A 111 0.59 1.52 -13.39
N ALA A 112 1.46 1.76 -12.40
CA ALA A 112 1.18 1.46 -11.00
C ALA A 112 -0.05 2.23 -10.48
N VAL A 113 -0.20 3.52 -10.82
CA VAL A 113 -1.39 4.33 -10.47
C VAL A 113 -2.64 3.80 -11.16
N CYS A 114 -2.55 3.41 -12.45
CA CYS A 114 -3.65 2.81 -13.20
C CYS A 114 -3.98 1.37 -12.76
N THR A 115 -3.15 0.76 -11.94
CA THR A 115 -3.43 -0.54 -11.29
C THR A 115 -4.15 -0.33 -9.96
N LYS A 116 -3.57 0.51 -9.09
CA LYS A 116 -4.12 0.85 -7.77
C LYS A 116 -3.80 2.31 -7.44
N VAL A 117 -4.81 3.08 -7.13
CA VAL A 117 -4.69 4.53 -6.87
C VAL A 117 -3.68 4.88 -5.77
N PHE A 118 -3.38 3.98 -4.83
CA PHE A 118 -2.41 4.23 -3.74
C PHE A 118 -1.03 4.66 -4.23
N ALA A 119 -0.59 4.22 -5.41
CA ALA A 119 0.67 4.64 -6.00
C ALA A 119 0.76 6.16 -6.23
N ILE A 120 -0.39 6.87 -6.32
CA ILE A 120 -0.43 8.33 -6.52
C ILE A 120 0.25 9.09 -5.38
N LEU A 121 0.26 8.52 -4.17
CA LEU A 121 0.91 9.12 -3.00
C LEU A 121 2.42 9.28 -3.19
N LEU A 122 3.04 8.49 -4.06
CA LEU A 122 4.46 8.56 -4.33
C LEU A 122 4.81 9.40 -5.56
N VAL A 123 3.84 9.76 -6.39
CA VAL A 123 4.06 10.53 -7.63
C VAL A 123 4.85 11.82 -7.38
N PRO A 124 4.52 12.67 -6.39
CA PRO A 124 5.29 13.90 -6.14
C PRO A 124 6.76 13.65 -5.76
N LEU A 125 7.03 12.53 -5.06
CA LEU A 125 8.38 12.16 -4.63
C LEU A 125 9.24 11.62 -5.77
N PHE A 126 8.63 10.88 -6.70
CA PHE A 126 9.30 10.38 -7.89
C PHE A 126 9.51 11.50 -8.91
N ALA A 127 8.48 12.32 -9.14
CA ALA A 127 8.54 13.42 -10.11
C ALA A 127 9.67 14.40 -9.79
N ILE A 128 9.85 14.80 -8.51
CA ILE A 128 10.92 15.73 -8.15
C ILE A 128 12.33 15.15 -8.37
N ARG A 129 12.49 13.84 -8.48
CA ARG A 129 13.75 13.14 -8.79
C ARG A 129 13.97 12.97 -10.30
N CYS A 130 12.94 13.17 -11.10
CA CYS A 130 13.01 13.10 -12.55
C CYS A 130 13.00 14.51 -13.15
N ARG A 131 13.53 14.65 -14.37
CA ARG A 131 13.52 15.91 -15.10
C ARG A 131 12.09 16.30 -15.44
N TRP A 132 11.73 17.56 -15.27
CA TRP A 132 10.38 18.07 -15.46
C TRP A 132 9.74 17.71 -16.82
N PHE A 133 10.51 17.60 -17.89
CA PHE A 133 10.02 17.24 -19.22
C PHE A 133 9.57 15.77 -19.34
N THR A 134 9.84 14.94 -18.34
CA THR A 134 9.32 13.55 -18.29
C THR A 134 7.95 13.46 -17.61
N TRP A 135 7.51 14.48 -16.89
CA TRP A 135 6.22 14.48 -16.19
C TRP A 135 5.01 14.38 -17.15
N PRO A 136 5.00 15.05 -18.34
CA PRO A 136 3.91 14.86 -19.29
C PRO A 136 3.72 13.41 -19.72
N ILE A 137 4.79 12.58 -19.71
CA ILE A 137 4.71 11.16 -20.07
C ILE A 137 3.81 10.42 -19.06
N PHE A 138 3.96 10.70 -17.77
CA PHE A 138 3.08 10.15 -16.75
C PHE A 138 1.61 10.50 -17.03
N VAL A 139 1.32 11.77 -17.30
CA VAL A 139 -0.06 12.23 -17.56
C VAL A 139 -0.63 11.59 -18.83
N VAL A 140 0.17 11.52 -19.90
CA VAL A 140 -0.24 10.90 -21.17
C VAL A 140 -0.53 9.41 -21.00
N VAL A 141 0.32 8.69 -20.28
CA VAL A 141 0.13 7.24 -20.05
C VAL A 141 -1.10 6.99 -19.18
N VAL A 142 -1.30 7.74 -18.10
CA VAL A 142 -2.53 7.64 -17.28
C VAL A 142 -3.75 7.94 -18.12
N GLY A 143 -3.74 9.04 -18.85
CA GLY A 143 -4.87 9.44 -19.73
C GLY A 143 -5.16 8.38 -20.79
N ALA A 144 -4.14 7.82 -21.45
CA ALA A 144 -4.32 6.80 -22.48
C ALA A 144 -4.91 5.49 -21.91
N ILE A 145 -4.51 5.09 -20.70
CA ILE A 145 -5.02 3.88 -20.04
C ILE A 145 -6.46 4.09 -19.55
N TYR A 146 -6.76 5.24 -18.93
CA TYR A 146 -8.11 5.52 -18.41
C TYR A 146 -9.12 5.92 -19.47
N ALA A 147 -8.70 6.49 -20.60
CA ALA A 147 -9.61 7.02 -21.63
C ALA A 147 -10.65 5.99 -22.10
N PRO A 148 -10.31 4.73 -22.43
CA PRO A 148 -11.32 3.76 -22.85
C PRO A 148 -12.37 3.49 -21.77
N PHE A 149 -11.96 3.38 -20.51
CA PHE A 149 -12.84 3.10 -19.37
C PHE A 149 -13.74 4.31 -19.07
N TYR A 150 -13.20 5.52 -19.13
CA TYR A 150 -13.98 6.75 -18.96
C TYR A 150 -15.07 6.91 -20.03
N TYR A 151 -14.73 6.70 -21.31
CA TYR A 151 -15.70 6.83 -22.42
C TYR A 151 -16.74 5.73 -22.42
N LEU A 152 -16.41 4.54 -21.90
CA LEU A 152 -17.35 3.41 -21.88
C LEU A 152 -18.32 3.50 -20.71
N ASN A 153 -17.89 3.86 -19.49
CA ASN A 153 -18.75 3.65 -18.32
C ASN A 153 -18.52 4.54 -17.08
N ASN A 154 -17.43 5.27 -16.91
CA ASN A 154 -17.04 5.98 -15.66
C ASN A 154 -17.05 5.07 -14.39
N ALA A 155 -17.03 3.75 -14.56
CA ALA A 155 -17.41 2.82 -13.52
C ALA A 155 -16.44 2.80 -12.32
N ASP A 156 -15.16 2.86 -12.56
CA ASP A 156 -14.10 2.83 -11.56
C ASP A 156 -14.11 4.04 -10.62
N LEU A 157 -14.38 5.24 -11.15
CA LEU A 157 -14.51 6.44 -10.32
C LEU A 157 -15.69 6.35 -9.36
N TYR A 158 -16.84 5.83 -9.81
CA TYR A 158 -18.01 5.64 -8.96
C TYR A 158 -17.71 4.65 -7.83
N GLY A 159 -17.11 3.50 -8.13
CA GLY A 159 -16.72 2.50 -7.14
C GLY A 159 -15.73 3.05 -6.11
N LEU A 160 -14.74 3.82 -6.56
CA LEU A 160 -13.77 4.45 -5.66
C LEU A 160 -14.43 5.47 -4.71
N PHE A 161 -15.34 6.32 -5.20
CA PHE A 161 -16.09 7.25 -4.36
C PHE A 161 -17.00 6.52 -3.39
N ALA A 162 -17.74 5.52 -3.84
CA ALA A 162 -18.62 4.70 -2.99
C ALA A 162 -17.81 4.04 -1.86
N PHE A 163 -16.63 3.48 -2.18
CA PHE A 163 -15.74 2.91 -1.20
C PHE A 163 -15.25 3.94 -0.18
N ALA A 164 -14.75 5.09 -0.64
CA ALA A 164 -14.25 6.14 0.24
C ALA A 164 -15.32 6.68 1.21
N GLN A 165 -16.58 6.73 0.75
CA GLN A 165 -17.69 7.24 1.56
C GLN A 165 -18.19 6.21 2.58
N ASN A 166 -18.36 4.95 2.19
CA ASN A 166 -19.16 3.99 2.94
C ASN A 166 -18.32 2.98 3.74
N TRP A 167 -17.09 2.65 3.31
CA TRP A 167 -16.33 1.59 3.95
C TRP A 167 -15.55 2.07 5.19
N GLN A 168 -15.54 1.21 6.21
CA GLN A 168 -14.72 1.32 7.41
C GLN A 168 -14.25 -0.08 7.79
N PHE A 169 -12.95 -0.24 8.02
CA PHE A 169 -12.37 -1.51 8.45
C PHE A 169 -11.03 -1.27 9.13
N ASN A 170 -10.85 -1.78 10.34
CA ASN A 170 -9.59 -1.74 11.07
C ASN A 170 -8.94 -0.33 11.14
N GLY A 171 -9.75 0.74 11.20
CA GLY A 171 -9.23 2.10 11.39
C GLY A 171 -8.69 2.30 12.81
N SER A 172 -7.60 3.08 12.97
CA SER A 172 -7.05 3.41 14.28
C SER A 172 -7.51 4.78 14.77
N ILE A 173 -6.91 5.87 14.29
CA ILE A 173 -7.26 7.25 14.68
C ILE A 173 -8.71 7.59 14.30
N VAL A 174 -9.20 7.06 13.18
CA VAL A 174 -10.59 7.24 12.75
C VAL A 174 -11.56 6.75 13.82
N VAL A 175 -11.33 5.58 14.41
CA VAL A 175 -12.20 5.02 15.45
C VAL A 175 -12.21 5.87 16.72
N LEU A 176 -11.06 6.46 17.09
CA LEU A 176 -10.97 7.37 18.22
C LEU A 176 -11.73 8.67 17.99
N LEU A 177 -11.55 9.25 16.81
CA LEU A 177 -12.22 10.50 16.46
C LEU A 177 -13.73 10.32 16.26
N ASN A 178 -14.18 9.15 15.83
CA ASN A 178 -15.61 8.82 15.70
C ASN A 178 -16.35 8.78 17.05
N GLN A 179 -15.64 8.74 18.16
CA GLN A 179 -16.28 8.89 19.48
C GLN A 179 -16.66 10.33 19.80
N ILE A 180 -16.10 11.30 19.07
CA ILE A 180 -16.29 12.74 19.31
C ILE A 180 -17.03 13.39 18.14
N PHE A 181 -16.73 12.97 16.91
CA PHE A 181 -17.25 13.50 15.66
C PHE A 181 -18.02 12.45 14.88
N ASP A 182 -18.91 12.84 13.99
CA ASP A 182 -19.51 11.94 13.02
C ASP A 182 -18.44 11.43 12.01
N ILE A 183 -18.74 10.32 11.35
CA ILE A 183 -17.80 9.65 10.44
C ILE A 183 -17.36 10.54 9.26
N HIS A 184 -18.25 11.38 8.75
CA HIS A 184 -17.92 12.25 7.62
C HIS A 184 -16.92 13.32 8.03
N THR A 185 -17.18 14.00 9.15
CA THR A 185 -16.26 14.98 9.76
C THR A 185 -14.92 14.34 10.11
N THR A 186 -14.94 13.13 10.68
CA THR A 186 -13.71 12.37 10.99
C THR A 186 -12.87 12.08 9.75
N LYS A 187 -13.48 11.62 8.65
CA LYS A 187 -12.77 11.38 7.39
C LYS A 187 -12.13 12.66 6.83
N ILE A 188 -12.82 13.80 6.92
CA ILE A 188 -12.27 15.09 6.51
C ILE A 188 -11.07 15.47 7.38
N ILE A 189 -11.20 15.39 8.71
CA ILE A 189 -10.12 15.73 9.65
C ILE A 189 -8.88 14.87 9.37
N THR A 190 -9.04 13.56 9.25
CA THR A 190 -7.91 12.65 9.02
C THR A 190 -7.28 12.85 7.64
N ALA A 191 -8.07 13.15 6.61
CA ALA A 191 -7.55 13.48 5.28
C ALA A 191 -6.75 14.80 5.30
N LEU A 192 -7.25 15.84 5.95
CA LEU A 192 -6.53 17.11 6.11
C LEU A 192 -5.24 16.93 6.91
N LEU A 193 -5.29 16.16 8.00
CA LEU A 193 -4.11 15.84 8.79
C LEU A 193 -3.05 15.08 7.97
N PHE A 194 -3.49 14.09 7.18
CA PHE A 194 -2.61 13.40 6.25
C PHE A 194 -1.96 14.37 5.25
N CYS A 195 -2.75 15.22 4.61
CA CYS A 195 -2.24 16.21 3.66
C CYS A 195 -1.20 17.15 4.30
N CYS A 196 -1.46 17.63 5.53
CA CYS A 196 -0.51 18.46 6.25
C CYS A 196 0.80 17.73 6.55
N LEU A 197 0.73 16.52 7.11
CA LEU A 197 1.91 15.72 7.43
C LEU A 197 2.67 15.32 6.17
N TYR A 198 1.96 14.97 5.10
CA TYR A 198 2.57 14.68 3.81
C TYR A 198 3.27 15.90 3.21
N ALA A 199 2.65 17.09 3.29
CA ALA A 199 3.27 18.33 2.84
C ALA A 199 4.57 18.63 3.61
N VAL A 200 4.56 18.49 4.94
CA VAL A 200 5.76 18.64 5.77
C VAL A 200 6.86 17.65 5.34
N TYR A 201 6.50 16.38 5.15
CA TYR A 201 7.45 15.37 4.66
C TYR A 201 7.97 15.70 3.25
N TRP A 202 7.09 16.12 2.34
CA TRP A 202 7.45 16.49 0.98
C TRP A 202 8.42 17.68 0.96
N PHE A 203 8.16 18.74 1.75
CA PHE A 203 9.06 19.88 1.88
C PHE A 203 10.43 19.45 2.43
N TYR A 204 10.44 18.61 3.49
CA TYR A 204 11.69 18.05 4.02
C TYR A 204 12.46 17.26 2.96
N PHE A 205 11.77 16.43 2.18
CA PHE A 205 12.34 15.63 1.09
C PHE A 205 12.92 16.52 -0.03
N VAL A 206 12.21 17.56 -0.42
CA VAL A 206 12.64 18.51 -1.46
C VAL A 206 13.88 19.29 -1.00
N LEU A 207 13.85 19.84 0.21
CA LEU A 207 14.95 20.61 0.79
C LEU A 207 16.17 19.72 1.05
N GLY A 208 15.95 18.51 1.46
CA GLY A 208 16.99 17.53 1.80
C GLY A 208 17.72 16.90 0.61
N LYS A 209 17.56 17.37 -0.62
CA LYS A 209 18.13 16.98 -1.96
C LYS A 209 18.69 15.55 -2.12
N LYS A 210 19.12 14.88 -1.05
CA LYS A 210 19.71 13.55 -1.00
C LYS A 210 18.86 12.53 -0.19
N ALA A 211 17.71 12.95 0.33
CA ALA A 211 16.86 12.05 1.09
C ALA A 211 16.33 10.91 0.21
N ASP A 212 16.34 9.71 0.73
CA ASP A 212 15.75 8.54 0.09
C ASP A 212 14.21 8.62 0.14
N ILE A 213 13.55 8.02 -0.87
CA ILE A 213 12.09 7.91 -0.88
C ILE A 213 11.68 6.88 0.19
N ARG A 214 11.29 7.34 1.36
CA ARG A 214 10.82 6.53 2.48
C ARG A 214 9.30 6.30 2.33
N GLY A 215 8.91 5.47 1.36
CA GLY A 215 7.51 5.12 1.14
C GLY A 215 6.90 4.38 2.34
N ASP A 216 7.72 3.67 3.15
CA ASP A 216 7.28 3.08 4.41
C ASP A 216 6.66 4.12 5.36
N TRP A 217 7.25 5.30 5.49
CA TRP A 217 6.69 6.39 6.30
C TRP A 217 5.42 6.99 5.69
N VAL A 218 5.40 7.17 4.37
CA VAL A 218 4.21 7.70 3.69
C VAL A 218 3.02 6.79 3.90
N PHE A 219 3.19 5.48 3.66
CA PHE A 219 2.11 4.52 3.84
C PHE A 219 1.78 4.27 5.31
N ALA A 220 2.74 4.34 6.24
CA ALA A 220 2.45 4.25 7.67
C ALA A 220 1.52 5.36 8.14
N VAL A 221 1.83 6.62 7.80
CA VAL A 221 0.98 7.76 8.15
C VAL A 221 -0.37 7.67 7.44
N PHE A 222 -0.39 7.24 6.17
CA PHE A 222 -1.62 7.04 5.43
C PHE A 222 -2.53 6.00 6.10
N PHE A 223 -2.00 4.82 6.43
CA PHE A 223 -2.79 3.75 7.07
C PHE A 223 -3.18 4.08 8.51
N LEU A 224 -2.34 4.81 9.24
CA LEU A 224 -2.69 5.28 10.58
C LEU A 224 -3.90 6.23 10.57
N LEU A 225 -4.11 6.98 9.49
CA LEU A 225 -5.18 7.97 9.34
C LEU A 225 -6.33 7.47 8.45
N ALA A 226 -6.18 6.30 7.81
CA ALA A 226 -7.18 5.75 6.89
C ALA A 226 -8.37 5.15 7.65
N PRO A 227 -9.60 5.28 7.10
CA PRO A 227 -10.78 4.61 7.64
C PRO A 227 -10.80 3.10 7.34
N VAL A 228 -10.05 2.66 6.33
CA VAL A 228 -9.95 1.27 5.93
C VAL A 228 -8.50 0.85 5.85
N VAL A 229 -8.12 -0.17 6.63
CA VAL A 229 -6.79 -0.74 6.64
C VAL A 229 -6.87 -2.26 6.57
N ASN A 230 -6.83 -2.78 5.36
CA ASN A 230 -6.80 -4.22 5.12
C ASN A 230 -5.38 -4.78 5.24
N ALA A 231 -5.26 -6.05 5.60
CA ALA A 231 -3.97 -6.68 5.82
C ALA A 231 -3.07 -6.65 4.57
N TRP A 232 -3.62 -6.87 3.39
CA TRP A 232 -2.87 -6.82 2.12
C TRP A 232 -2.35 -5.42 1.76
N TYR A 233 -2.88 -4.34 2.36
CA TYR A 233 -2.34 -3.00 2.14
C TYR A 233 -0.91 -2.84 2.67
N LEU A 234 -0.50 -3.65 3.65
CA LEU A 234 0.84 -3.55 4.20
C LEU A 234 1.95 -3.89 3.20
N VAL A 235 1.64 -4.53 2.06
CA VAL A 235 2.65 -4.75 1.01
C VAL A 235 3.28 -3.44 0.51
N TRP A 236 2.51 -2.35 0.47
CA TRP A 236 3.00 -1.02 0.10
C TRP A 236 4.06 -0.49 1.05
N LEU A 237 3.88 -0.77 2.32
CA LEU A 237 4.83 -0.42 3.38
C LEU A 237 6.01 -1.39 3.39
N LEU A 238 5.76 -2.70 3.28
CA LEU A 238 6.78 -3.75 3.36
C LEU A 238 7.77 -3.70 2.19
N PHE A 239 7.33 -3.30 1.00
CA PHE A 239 8.24 -3.08 -0.13
C PHE A 239 9.36 -2.11 0.24
N PHE A 240 9.04 -0.97 0.86
CA PHE A 240 10.04 0.01 1.30
C PHE A 240 10.77 -0.43 2.57
N ALA A 241 10.12 -1.15 3.49
CA ALA A 241 10.76 -1.72 4.68
C ALA A 241 11.82 -2.78 4.33
N ALA A 242 11.67 -3.46 3.18
CA ALA A 242 12.70 -4.35 2.67
C ALA A 242 13.94 -3.58 2.15
N ILE A 243 13.76 -2.34 1.67
CA ILE A 243 14.84 -1.49 1.19
C ILE A 243 15.52 -0.75 2.35
N TYR A 244 14.72 -0.26 3.28
CA TYR A 244 15.17 0.53 4.43
C TYR A 244 14.83 -0.20 5.73
N PRO A 245 15.80 -0.45 6.63
CA PRO A 245 15.53 -1.13 7.89
C PRO A 245 14.39 -0.46 8.67
N SER A 246 13.34 -1.22 8.96
CA SER A 246 12.14 -0.76 9.67
C SER A 246 11.56 -1.94 10.46
N LEU A 247 12.04 -2.15 11.69
CA LEU A 247 11.59 -3.26 12.54
C LEU A 247 10.09 -3.16 12.83
N TRP A 248 9.62 -1.96 13.14
CA TRP A 248 8.19 -1.69 13.39
C TRP A 248 7.29 -2.08 12.20
N ALA A 249 7.77 -1.88 10.96
CA ALA A 249 7.00 -2.24 9.77
C ALA A 249 6.85 -3.76 9.61
N TRP A 250 7.92 -4.51 9.86
CA TRP A 250 7.86 -5.97 9.88
C TRP A 250 6.99 -6.47 11.02
N PHE A 251 7.08 -5.86 12.20
CA PHE A 251 6.24 -6.20 13.33
C PHE A 251 4.75 -5.91 13.01
N ALA A 252 4.45 -4.80 12.34
CA ALA A 252 3.10 -4.49 11.89
C ALA A 252 2.53 -5.57 10.98
N SER A 253 3.36 -6.22 10.13
CA SER A 253 2.90 -7.30 9.25
C SER A 253 2.41 -8.56 9.99
N PHE A 254 2.82 -8.75 11.21
CA PHE A 254 2.29 -9.81 12.09
C PHE A 254 1.06 -9.32 12.84
N MET A 255 1.11 -8.11 13.37
CA MET A 255 0.04 -7.58 14.21
C MET A 255 -1.24 -7.29 13.43
N ILE A 256 -1.15 -6.92 12.14
CA ILE A 256 -2.31 -6.72 11.26
C ILE A 256 -3.19 -7.98 11.13
N LEU A 257 -2.64 -9.17 11.38
CA LEU A 257 -3.40 -10.42 11.36
C LEU A 257 -4.46 -10.46 12.46
N LEU A 258 -4.36 -9.62 13.50
CA LEU A 258 -5.41 -9.43 14.50
C LEU A 258 -6.68 -8.82 13.90
N SER A 259 -6.60 -8.18 12.75
CA SER A 259 -7.78 -7.71 12.01
C SER A 259 -8.68 -8.86 11.54
N TYR A 260 -8.18 -10.09 11.48
CA TYR A 260 -8.94 -11.28 11.10
C TYR A 260 -9.60 -12.01 12.27
N VAL A 261 -9.43 -11.55 13.51
CA VAL A 261 -9.96 -12.23 14.70
C VAL A 261 -11.48 -12.46 14.64
N ASN A 262 -12.22 -11.56 14.00
CA ASN A 262 -13.65 -11.71 13.79
C ASN A 262 -14.04 -12.64 12.63
N GLY A 263 -13.11 -13.13 11.83
CA GLY A 263 -13.38 -14.09 10.77
C GLY A 263 -14.00 -15.41 11.28
N PHE A 264 -13.95 -15.65 12.57
CA PHE A 264 -14.61 -16.79 13.23
C PHE A 264 -16.13 -16.67 13.25
N ASN A 265 -16.72 -15.48 13.11
CA ASN A 265 -18.17 -15.27 13.05
C ASN A 265 -18.78 -15.67 11.70
N ILE A 266 -17.98 -15.88 10.66
CA ILE A 266 -18.44 -16.38 9.35
C ILE A 266 -19.06 -17.78 9.48
N LEU A 267 -18.71 -18.55 10.52
CA LEU A 267 -19.26 -19.89 10.77
C LEU A 267 -20.74 -19.86 11.20
N ASP A 268 -21.23 -18.73 11.70
CA ASP A 268 -22.60 -18.60 12.18
C ASP A 268 -23.61 -18.21 11.08
N GLY A 269 -23.15 -18.02 9.83
CA GLY A 269 -24.00 -17.65 8.70
C GLY A 269 -24.62 -16.25 8.82
N THR A 270 -24.26 -15.50 9.86
CA THR A 270 -24.66 -14.12 10.04
C THR A 270 -23.56 -13.21 9.46
N LEU A 271 -23.80 -12.66 8.30
CA LEU A 271 -23.02 -11.54 7.74
C LEU A 271 -23.35 -10.23 8.49
N GLU A 272 -23.54 -10.31 9.79
CA GLU A 272 -23.67 -9.11 10.60
C GLU A 272 -22.36 -8.31 10.56
N LEU A 273 -22.47 -6.99 10.60
CA LEU A 273 -21.40 -6.02 10.49
C LEU A 273 -20.13 -6.50 11.18
N TYR A 274 -19.07 -6.66 10.39
CA TYR A 274 -17.78 -7.12 10.84
C TYR A 274 -17.17 -6.08 11.79
N GLU A 275 -17.28 -6.32 13.08
CA GLU A 275 -16.68 -5.47 14.11
C GLU A 275 -15.44 -6.14 14.71
N GLN A 276 -14.29 -5.55 14.46
CA GLN A 276 -13.06 -5.97 15.12
C GLN A 276 -13.15 -5.68 16.62
N PRO A 277 -12.86 -6.64 17.52
CA PRO A 277 -12.83 -6.40 18.95
C PRO A 277 -11.89 -5.26 19.32
N HIS A 278 -12.33 -4.38 20.22
CA HIS A 278 -11.51 -3.25 20.64
C HIS A 278 -10.14 -3.66 21.16
N TRP A 279 -10.05 -4.76 21.94
CA TRP A 279 -8.78 -5.24 22.47
C TRP A 279 -7.80 -5.64 21.36
N ALA A 280 -8.27 -6.28 20.29
CA ALA A 280 -7.43 -6.69 19.16
C ALA A 280 -6.85 -5.47 18.44
N ARG A 281 -7.68 -4.44 18.20
CA ARG A 281 -7.24 -3.17 17.60
C ARG A 281 -6.23 -2.45 18.47
N TRP A 282 -6.48 -2.34 19.79
CA TRP A 282 -5.54 -1.67 20.70
C TRP A 282 -4.21 -2.42 20.82
N LEU A 283 -4.25 -3.75 20.83
CA LEU A 283 -3.06 -4.58 20.81
C LEU A 283 -2.28 -4.41 19.50
N GLU A 284 -2.98 -4.43 18.37
CA GLU A 284 -2.38 -4.23 17.04
C GLU A 284 -1.63 -2.89 16.96
N TYR A 285 -2.35 -1.78 17.03
CA TYR A 285 -1.76 -0.46 16.86
C TYR A 285 -0.85 -0.04 18.00
N GLY A 286 -1.23 -0.34 19.25
CA GLY A 286 -0.45 0.03 20.44
C GLY A 286 0.92 -0.65 20.47
N SER A 287 0.98 -1.94 20.14
CA SER A 287 2.25 -2.66 20.09
C SER A 287 3.17 -2.22 18.94
N VAL A 288 2.60 -1.92 17.78
CA VAL A 288 3.37 -1.37 16.63
C VAL A 288 3.97 0.00 16.97
N ILE A 289 3.18 0.89 17.61
CA ILE A 289 3.68 2.19 18.08
C ILE A 289 4.78 2.01 19.12
N ALA A 290 4.61 1.07 20.06
CA ALA A 290 5.64 0.79 21.08
C ALA A 290 6.97 0.32 20.44
N VAL A 291 6.90 -0.60 19.47
CA VAL A 291 8.10 -1.07 18.73
C VAL A 291 8.74 0.08 17.95
N TRP A 292 7.93 0.93 17.30
CA TRP A 292 8.44 2.10 16.60
C TRP A 292 9.18 3.07 17.54
N VAL A 293 8.60 3.37 18.71
CA VAL A 293 9.24 4.25 19.71
C VAL A 293 10.56 3.64 20.20
N ILE A 294 10.59 2.34 20.50
CA ILE A 294 11.81 1.64 20.91
C ILE A 294 12.88 1.74 19.81
N GLU A 295 12.52 1.47 18.56
CA GLU A 295 13.45 1.56 17.44
C GLU A 295 14.05 2.97 17.30
N VAL A 296 13.22 4.02 17.41
CA VAL A 296 13.68 5.42 17.34
C VAL A 296 14.66 5.74 18.50
N ILE A 297 14.35 5.30 19.72
CA ILE A 297 15.24 5.50 20.89
C ILE A 297 16.57 4.77 20.69
N VAL A 298 16.55 3.51 20.28
CA VAL A 298 17.76 2.69 20.06
C VAL A 298 18.66 3.30 18.97
N ILE A 299 18.06 3.75 17.86
CA ILE A 299 18.82 4.39 16.76
C ILE A 299 19.47 5.69 17.26
N ARG A 300 18.73 6.51 18.00
CA ARG A 300 19.24 7.78 18.55
C ARG A 300 20.43 7.56 19.49
N THR A 301 20.25 6.67 20.50
CA THR A 301 21.31 6.33 21.46
C THR A 301 22.55 5.77 20.77
N SER A 302 22.37 4.88 19.79
CA SER A 302 23.47 4.30 19.02
C SER A 302 24.23 5.35 18.18
N SER A 303 23.55 6.35 17.65
CA SER A 303 24.17 7.45 16.88
C SER A 303 24.98 8.38 17.80
N GLU A 304 24.47 8.70 18.99
CA GLU A 304 25.15 9.52 20.00
C GLU A 304 26.44 8.83 20.52
N LEU A 305 26.37 7.52 20.81
CA LEU A 305 27.54 6.75 21.24
C LEU A 305 28.64 6.68 20.16
N ARG A 306 28.24 6.60 18.87
CA ARG A 306 29.18 6.63 17.75
C ARG A 306 29.82 8.00 17.58
N ALA A 307 29.06 9.07 17.82
CA ALA A 307 29.57 10.44 17.76
C ALA A 307 30.60 10.70 18.88
N GLN A 308 30.30 10.24 20.11
CA GLN A 308 31.23 10.36 21.25
C GLN A 308 32.56 9.59 21.02
N LYS A 309 32.50 8.39 20.42
CA LYS A 309 33.71 7.62 20.09
C LYS A 309 34.58 8.23 18.99
N LYS A 310 34.02 9.14 18.19
CA LYS A 310 34.76 9.86 17.12
C LYS A 310 35.28 11.23 17.56
N ALA A 311 34.89 11.73 18.74
CA ALA A 311 35.46 12.96 19.29
C ALA A 311 36.91 12.69 19.71
N PRO A 312 37.88 13.48 19.28
CA PRO A 312 39.27 13.34 19.72
C PRO A 312 39.30 13.51 21.23
N SER A 313 40.00 12.61 21.94
CA SER A 313 40.36 12.80 23.35
C SER A 313 41.22 14.06 23.43
N LEU A 314 40.70 15.08 24.09
CA LEU A 314 41.45 16.30 24.45
C LEU A 314 42.63 15.96 25.34
#